data_06e8ded8c42d6069bd808b62d54a0c97
#
_entry.id   06e8ded8c42d6069bd808b62d54a0c97
#
_cell.length_a   1.000
_cell.length_b   1.000
_cell.length_c   1.000
_cell.angle_alpha   90.00
_cell.angle_beta   90.00
_cell.angle_gamma   90.00
#
_symmetry.space_group_name_H-M   'P 1'
#
loop_
_entity.id
_entity.type
_entity.pdbx_description
1 polymer ?
#
loop_
_entity_poly.entity_id
_entity_poly.type
_entity_poly.pdbx_seq_one_letter_code
_entity_poly.pdbx_strand_id
1 'polypeptide(L)'
;KKREKKSLFSSYCGDETTVSHNRAFSIHLYPQSNAARMIDILNLTFPELERFIVEDLGQPKFRAVQVWQWIWQKHATSFDAMTDVSKQLRAKLAEVAEIVLPEIVTVQTSSDGTEKLLLRLRDGALVETVILPSTGQDGSVRIAQCVSSQIGCAMGCTFCSTGTMGFIRNMTAGEILSQVLVARMRLGDNRIDHPIIRNLVFMGMGEPLLNLRETTRALEMLNHDKGMDFSPRRITVSTCGINVRFMPAI
;
A
#
# COMPACT_ATOMS: atom_id res chain seq x y z
N LYS A 1 -46.52 14.66 20.17
CA LYS A 1 -45.34 15.57 20.29
C LYS A 1 -44.16 14.90 19.57
N LYS A 2 -43.94 15.20 18.27
CA LYS A 2 -42.77 14.81 17.50
C LYS A 2 -41.61 15.75 17.86
N ARG A 3 -40.52 15.23 18.36
CA ARG A 3 -39.24 15.96 18.49
C ARG A 3 -38.49 15.82 17.16
N GLU A 4 -38.35 16.92 16.46
CA GLU A 4 -37.44 17.07 15.32
C GLU A 4 -36.00 16.94 15.80
N LYS A 5 -35.28 15.95 15.23
CA LYS A 5 -33.82 15.88 15.33
C LYS A 5 -33.25 16.77 14.21
N LYS A 6 -32.79 17.96 14.58
CA LYS A 6 -31.98 18.80 13.70
C LYS A 6 -30.65 18.11 13.43
N SER A 7 -30.38 17.91 12.14
CA SER A 7 -29.14 17.36 11.59
C SER A 7 -27.99 18.35 11.77
N LEU A 8 -26.91 17.90 12.35
CA LEU A 8 -25.63 18.61 12.55
C LEU A 8 -24.78 18.74 11.27
N PHE A 9 -25.38 18.58 10.09
CA PHE A 9 -24.67 18.56 8.79
C PHE A 9 -24.67 19.89 8.04
N SER A 10 -25.17 21.00 8.66
CA SER A 10 -25.40 22.29 7.98
C SER A 10 -24.28 23.32 8.08
N SER A 11 -23.06 22.99 8.49
CA SER A 11 -22.01 24.00 8.70
C SER A 11 -20.72 23.83 7.87
N TYR A 12 -20.76 23.03 6.80
CA TYR A 12 -19.58 22.85 5.91
C TYR A 12 -19.87 23.07 4.41
N CYS A 13 -20.95 23.75 4.04
CA CYS A 13 -21.14 24.26 2.68
C CYS A 13 -21.01 25.79 2.70
N GLY A 14 -19.82 26.29 2.40
CA GLY A 14 -19.59 27.69 2.03
C GLY A 14 -19.99 27.91 0.56
N ASP A 15 -20.48 29.12 0.27
CA ASP A 15 -21.15 29.60 -0.92
C ASP A 15 -20.45 29.30 -2.26
N GLU A 16 -21.29 28.98 -3.26
CA GLU A 16 -20.93 28.95 -4.68
C GLU A 16 -20.58 30.38 -5.18
N THR A 17 -19.34 30.60 -5.59
CA THR A 17 -19.00 31.63 -6.55
C THR A 17 -18.04 31.11 -7.59
N THR A 18 -18.57 30.99 -8.81
CA THR A 18 -17.91 31.01 -10.15
C THR A 18 -16.40 30.78 -10.21
N VAL A 19 -16.00 29.58 -10.64
CA VAL A 19 -14.63 29.32 -11.11
C VAL A 19 -14.64 29.11 -12.62
N SER A 20 -13.99 30.07 -13.34
CA SER A 20 -13.74 30.03 -14.76
C SER A 20 -12.86 28.84 -15.16
N HIS A 21 -13.26 28.16 -16.24
CA HIS A 21 -12.47 27.13 -16.93
C HIS A 21 -11.19 27.75 -17.50
N ASN A 22 -10.07 27.18 -17.16
CA ASN A 22 -8.80 26.99 -17.88
C ASN A 22 -7.60 27.15 -16.95
N ARG A 23 -7.18 26.07 -16.31
CA ARG A 23 -5.75 25.85 -15.98
C ARG A 23 -5.46 24.37 -16.05
N ALA A 24 -4.54 24.01 -16.96
CA ALA A 24 -3.89 22.72 -16.97
C ALA A 24 -3.35 22.41 -15.58
N PHE A 25 -3.86 21.39 -14.93
CA PHE A 25 -3.33 20.87 -13.67
C PHE A 25 -1.98 20.21 -13.98
N SER A 26 -0.92 21.00 -13.88
CA SER A 26 0.42 20.47 -13.69
C SER A 26 0.44 19.81 -12.31
N ILE A 27 0.48 18.49 -12.29
CA ILE A 27 0.61 17.70 -11.06
C ILE A 27 2.03 17.92 -10.55
N HIS A 28 2.23 18.93 -9.70
CA HIS A 28 3.42 19.05 -8.88
C HIS A 28 3.31 18.04 -7.73
N LEU A 29 3.80 16.82 -7.98
CA LEU A 29 3.77 15.71 -7.01
C LEU A 29 4.74 15.87 -5.83
N TYR A 30 5.58 16.95 -5.79
CA TYR A 30 6.55 17.12 -4.70
C TYR A 30 6.74 18.59 -4.31
N PRO A 31 6.79 18.93 -3.01
CA PRO A 31 7.25 20.24 -2.57
C PRO A 31 8.74 20.38 -2.86
N GLN A 32 9.12 21.48 -3.50
CA GLN A 32 10.50 21.82 -3.84
C GLN A 32 11.27 22.18 -2.56
N SER A 33 11.99 21.23 -1.97
CA SER A 33 13.14 21.52 -1.14
C SER A 33 14.38 20.95 -1.84
N ASN A 34 15.43 21.73 -1.98
CA ASN A 34 16.66 21.48 -2.74
C ASN A 34 17.62 20.40 -2.19
N ALA A 35 17.10 19.37 -1.53
CA ALA A 35 17.78 18.08 -1.38
C ALA A 35 17.05 17.13 -2.33
N ALA A 36 17.74 16.57 -3.31
CA ALA A 36 17.19 15.55 -4.21
C ALA A 36 16.60 14.43 -3.35
N ARG A 37 15.26 14.43 -3.21
CA ARG A 37 14.58 13.44 -2.38
C ARG A 37 14.64 12.11 -3.11
N MET A 38 15.28 11.12 -2.49
CA MET A 38 15.34 9.75 -3.01
C MET A 38 13.93 9.24 -3.34
N ILE A 39 13.78 8.60 -4.49
CA ILE A 39 12.52 7.99 -4.91
C ILE A 39 12.33 6.69 -4.12
N ASP A 40 11.25 6.59 -3.34
CA ASP A 40 10.85 5.28 -2.81
C ASP A 40 10.31 4.43 -3.96
N ILE A 41 11.13 3.46 -4.39
CA ILE A 41 10.84 2.63 -5.56
C ILE A 41 9.62 1.73 -5.34
N LEU A 42 9.21 1.48 -4.09
CA LEU A 42 8.02 0.71 -3.77
C LEU A 42 6.72 1.43 -4.16
N ASN A 43 6.78 2.75 -4.35
CA ASN A 43 5.63 3.55 -4.79
C ASN A 43 5.45 3.59 -6.31
N LEU A 44 6.39 3.04 -7.09
CA LEU A 44 6.28 3.02 -8.54
C LEU A 44 5.47 1.81 -9.00
N THR A 45 4.43 2.03 -9.80
CA THR A 45 3.79 0.95 -10.58
C THR A 45 4.78 0.42 -11.63
N PHE A 46 4.52 -0.77 -12.20
CA PHE A 46 5.45 -1.33 -13.19
C PHE A 46 5.68 -0.40 -14.40
N PRO A 47 4.67 0.26 -15.00
CA PRO A 47 4.88 1.23 -16.07
C PRO A 47 5.70 2.46 -15.63
N GLU A 48 5.53 2.93 -14.40
CA GLU A 48 6.31 4.04 -13.86
C GLU A 48 7.76 3.64 -13.60
N LEU A 49 8.00 2.44 -13.07
CA LEU A 49 9.34 1.89 -12.91
C LEU A 49 10.02 1.70 -14.28
N GLU A 50 9.28 1.19 -15.27
CA GLU A 50 9.80 1.03 -16.62
C GLU A 50 10.23 2.37 -17.21
N ARG A 51 9.40 3.40 -17.09
CA ARG A 51 9.74 4.76 -17.53
C ARG A 51 10.97 5.28 -16.81
N PHE A 52 11.02 5.18 -15.49
CA PHE A 52 12.15 5.59 -14.68
C PHE A 52 13.46 4.91 -15.12
N ILE A 53 13.43 3.60 -15.33
CA ILE A 53 14.61 2.84 -15.78
C ILE A 53 15.06 3.26 -17.19
N VAL A 54 14.10 3.48 -18.11
CA VAL A 54 14.42 3.76 -19.53
C VAL A 54 14.74 5.24 -19.73
N GLU A 55 13.88 6.15 -19.27
CA GLU A 55 13.98 7.58 -19.58
C GLU A 55 14.96 8.30 -18.64
N ASP A 56 14.88 8.03 -17.33
CA ASP A 56 15.70 8.75 -16.35
C ASP A 56 17.09 8.11 -16.19
N LEU A 57 17.19 6.77 -16.23
CA LEU A 57 18.47 6.08 -16.04
C LEU A 57 19.14 5.62 -17.36
N GLY A 58 18.48 5.76 -18.51
CA GLY A 58 19.02 5.41 -19.82
C GLY A 58 19.31 3.91 -19.97
N GLN A 59 18.52 3.05 -19.34
CA GLN A 59 18.74 1.60 -19.34
C GLN A 59 17.73 0.85 -20.21
N PRO A 60 18.07 -0.33 -20.73
CA PRO A 60 17.13 -1.13 -21.51
C PRO A 60 15.90 -1.56 -20.68
N LYS A 61 14.74 -1.61 -21.32
CA LYS A 61 13.43 -1.94 -20.73
C LYS A 61 13.44 -3.23 -19.87
N PHE A 62 14.17 -4.28 -20.29
CA PHE A 62 14.21 -5.53 -19.53
C PHE A 62 14.80 -5.38 -18.11
N ARG A 63 15.57 -4.30 -17.85
CA ARG A 63 16.11 -4.02 -16.53
C ARG A 63 15.00 -3.66 -15.52
N ALA A 64 13.92 -3.04 -15.99
CA ALA A 64 12.76 -2.79 -15.14
C ALA A 64 12.13 -4.10 -14.63
N VAL A 65 12.04 -5.12 -15.51
CA VAL A 65 11.54 -6.44 -15.11
C VAL A 65 12.44 -7.08 -14.05
N GLN A 66 13.76 -7.00 -14.21
CA GLN A 66 14.70 -7.56 -13.23
C GLN A 66 14.55 -6.87 -11.86
N VAL A 67 14.56 -5.52 -11.83
CA VAL A 67 14.39 -4.75 -10.59
C VAL A 67 13.05 -5.05 -9.94
N TRP A 68 11.97 -5.11 -10.72
CA TRP A 68 10.63 -5.44 -10.25
C TRP A 68 10.56 -6.81 -9.58
N GLN A 69 11.12 -7.84 -10.25
CA GLN A 69 11.16 -9.19 -9.70
C GLN A 69 12.02 -9.29 -8.44
N TRP A 70 13.12 -8.56 -8.37
CA TRP A 70 13.95 -8.53 -7.17
C TRP A 70 13.20 -7.96 -5.97
N ILE A 71 12.42 -6.91 -6.17
CA ILE A 71 11.62 -6.31 -5.11
C ILE A 71 10.48 -7.23 -4.70
N TRP A 72 9.63 -7.62 -5.66
CA TRP A 72 8.33 -8.21 -5.35
C TRP A 72 8.33 -9.73 -5.26
N GLN A 73 9.31 -10.42 -5.83
CA GLN A 73 9.41 -11.88 -5.77
C GLN A 73 10.54 -12.35 -4.86
N LYS A 74 11.69 -11.66 -4.91
CA LYS A 74 12.89 -12.06 -4.14
C LYS A 74 13.04 -11.24 -2.84
N HIS A 75 12.14 -10.30 -2.58
CA HIS A 75 12.08 -9.47 -1.38
C HIS A 75 13.40 -8.74 -1.09
N ALA A 76 14.04 -8.19 -2.12
CA ALA A 76 15.28 -7.46 -1.96
C ALA A 76 15.05 -6.20 -1.08
N THR A 77 15.90 -6.02 -0.08
CA THR A 77 15.90 -4.87 0.82
C THR A 77 16.95 -3.82 0.45
N SER A 78 17.79 -4.13 -0.54
CA SER A 78 18.80 -3.22 -1.08
C SER A 78 19.06 -3.53 -2.56
N PHE A 79 19.53 -2.54 -3.31
CA PHE A 79 19.91 -2.76 -4.71
C PHE A 79 21.15 -3.65 -4.84
N ASP A 80 22.02 -3.70 -3.84
CA ASP A 80 23.21 -4.54 -3.86
C ASP A 80 22.87 -6.04 -3.85
N ALA A 81 21.73 -6.43 -3.30
CA ALA A 81 21.25 -7.80 -3.36
C ALA A 81 20.90 -8.29 -4.77
N MET A 82 20.68 -7.38 -5.74
CA MET A 82 20.21 -7.67 -7.09
C MET A 82 21.34 -8.17 -7.99
N THR A 83 21.80 -9.41 -7.79
CA THR A 83 23.05 -9.94 -8.37
C THR A 83 23.05 -10.08 -9.90
N ASP A 84 21.88 -10.19 -10.55
CA ASP A 84 21.72 -10.23 -12.01
C ASP A 84 21.53 -8.84 -12.63
N VAL A 85 21.49 -7.80 -11.82
CA VAL A 85 21.52 -6.39 -12.24
C VAL A 85 22.97 -5.91 -12.21
N SER A 86 23.42 -5.19 -13.25
CA SER A 86 24.80 -4.73 -13.34
C SER A 86 25.19 -3.83 -12.15
N LYS A 87 26.44 -3.92 -11.70
CA LYS A 87 26.95 -3.08 -10.59
C LYS A 87 26.72 -1.59 -10.85
N GLN A 88 26.92 -1.16 -12.11
CA GLN A 88 26.73 0.23 -12.52
C GLN A 88 25.27 0.68 -12.33
N LEU A 89 24.29 -0.15 -12.71
CA LEU A 89 22.88 0.20 -12.52
C LEU A 89 22.49 0.18 -11.04
N ARG A 90 23.00 -0.79 -10.26
CA ARG A 90 22.77 -0.83 -8.80
C ARG A 90 23.27 0.44 -8.10
N ALA A 91 24.48 0.90 -8.46
CA ALA A 91 25.03 2.13 -7.94
C ALA A 91 24.18 3.36 -8.33
N LYS A 92 23.77 3.46 -9.61
CA LYS A 92 22.87 4.52 -10.07
C LYS A 92 21.53 4.52 -9.32
N LEU A 93 20.93 3.35 -9.13
CA LEU A 93 19.68 3.22 -8.36
C LEU A 93 19.87 3.72 -6.91
N ALA A 94 20.97 3.34 -6.26
CA ALA A 94 21.28 3.74 -4.89
C ALA A 94 21.52 5.26 -4.73
N GLU A 95 21.89 5.97 -5.81
CA GLU A 95 22.07 7.43 -5.79
C GLU A 95 20.73 8.19 -5.84
N VAL A 96 19.68 7.63 -6.46
CA VAL A 96 18.45 8.37 -6.78
C VAL A 96 17.18 7.72 -6.21
N ALA A 97 17.26 6.47 -5.77
CA ALA A 97 16.12 5.71 -5.25
C ALA A 97 16.49 4.90 -4.02
N GLU A 98 15.48 4.49 -3.28
CA GLU A 98 15.60 3.65 -2.09
C GLU A 98 14.46 2.64 -2.02
N ILE A 99 14.64 1.57 -1.23
CA ILE A 99 13.62 0.58 -0.90
C ILE A 99 13.23 0.83 0.56
N VAL A 100 12.04 1.42 0.77
CA VAL A 100 11.60 1.82 2.12
C VAL A 100 10.67 0.78 2.70
N LEU A 101 11.19 -0.05 3.60
CA LEU A 101 10.39 -1.02 4.35
C LEU A 101 10.08 -0.49 5.76
N PRO A 102 8.87 -0.74 6.29
CA PRO A 102 8.56 -0.41 7.67
C PRO A 102 9.31 -1.31 8.66
N GLU A 103 9.60 -0.77 9.84
CA GLU A 103 10.18 -1.50 10.95
C GLU A 103 9.10 -2.24 11.73
N ILE A 104 9.32 -3.51 12.07
CA ILE A 104 8.46 -4.23 13.01
C ILE A 104 8.79 -3.78 14.42
N VAL A 105 7.90 -3.00 15.05
CA VAL A 105 8.07 -2.50 16.43
C VAL A 105 7.66 -3.54 17.44
N THR A 106 6.55 -4.23 17.20
CA THR A 106 5.99 -5.23 18.11
C THR A 106 5.28 -6.32 17.34
N VAL A 107 5.36 -7.53 17.85
CA VAL A 107 4.58 -8.69 17.40
C VAL A 107 3.78 -9.21 18.58
N GLN A 108 2.46 -9.31 18.41
CA GLN A 108 1.57 -9.96 19.35
C GLN A 108 1.08 -11.25 18.72
N THR A 109 1.30 -12.38 19.39
CA THR A 109 0.89 -13.70 18.90
C THR A 109 -0.21 -14.25 19.81
N SER A 110 -1.32 -14.65 19.22
CA SER A 110 -2.43 -15.32 19.90
C SER A 110 -2.24 -16.84 19.93
N SER A 111 -3.01 -17.52 20.79
CA SER A 111 -2.94 -18.99 20.95
C SER A 111 -3.31 -19.78 19.69
N ASP A 112 -4.05 -19.18 18.78
CA ASP A 112 -4.41 -19.75 17.47
C ASP A 112 -3.35 -19.54 16.38
N GLY A 113 -2.22 -18.90 16.73
CA GLY A 113 -1.14 -18.56 15.81
C GLY A 113 -1.35 -17.27 15.01
N THR A 114 -2.42 -16.51 15.25
CA THR A 114 -2.61 -15.17 14.68
C THR A 114 -1.52 -14.24 15.18
N GLU A 115 -0.85 -13.53 14.28
CA GLU A 115 0.16 -12.52 14.60
C GLU A 115 -0.29 -11.13 14.17
N LYS A 116 -0.34 -10.21 15.12
CA LYS A 116 -0.53 -8.79 14.86
C LYS A 116 0.81 -8.08 14.91
N LEU A 117 1.22 -7.48 13.80
CA LEU A 117 2.45 -6.71 13.67
C LEU A 117 2.13 -5.23 13.79
N LEU A 118 2.81 -4.54 14.68
CA LEU A 118 2.85 -3.08 14.71
C LEU A 118 4.06 -2.62 13.92
N LEU A 119 3.82 -1.90 12.84
CA LEU A 119 4.84 -1.42 11.91
C LEU A 119 5.03 0.09 12.08
N ARG A 120 6.29 0.54 12.07
CA ARG A 120 6.65 1.95 12.01
C ARG A 120 7.02 2.32 10.58
N LEU A 121 6.30 3.26 10.02
CA LEU A 121 6.58 3.85 8.71
C LEU A 121 7.72 4.87 8.81
N ARG A 122 8.22 5.31 7.64
CA ARG A 122 9.35 6.23 7.53
C ARG A 122 9.15 7.56 8.27
N ASP A 123 7.94 8.08 8.29
CA ASP A 123 7.57 9.33 8.98
C ASP A 123 7.30 9.14 10.47
N GLY A 124 7.52 7.92 10.99
CA GLY A 124 7.27 7.56 12.38
C GLY A 124 5.83 7.15 12.69
N ALA A 125 4.92 7.24 11.72
CA ALA A 125 3.53 6.78 11.89
C ALA A 125 3.49 5.27 12.14
N LEU A 126 2.52 4.84 12.96
CA LEU A 126 2.34 3.43 13.31
C LEU A 126 1.12 2.87 12.62
N VAL A 127 1.27 1.67 12.07
CA VAL A 127 0.20 0.94 11.38
C VAL A 127 0.20 -0.53 11.79
N GLU A 128 -0.97 -1.14 11.85
CA GLU A 128 -1.10 -2.57 12.14
C GLU A 128 -1.36 -3.37 10.87
N THR A 129 -0.78 -4.56 10.79
CA THR A 129 -1.13 -5.62 9.85
C THR A 129 -1.25 -6.94 10.60
N VAL A 130 -2.11 -7.84 10.15
CA VAL A 130 -2.37 -9.09 10.88
C VAL A 130 -2.20 -10.28 9.95
N ILE A 131 -1.43 -11.27 10.41
CA ILE A 131 -1.23 -12.57 9.77
C ILE A 131 -2.21 -13.55 10.41
N LEU A 132 -3.11 -14.10 9.61
CA LEU A 132 -4.24 -14.92 10.04
C LEU A 132 -4.10 -16.35 9.50
N PRO A 133 -3.56 -17.30 10.29
CA PRO A 133 -3.57 -18.70 9.90
C PRO A 133 -4.99 -19.26 10.03
N SER A 134 -5.33 -20.13 9.10
CA SER A 134 -6.57 -20.91 9.13
C SER A 134 -6.31 -22.32 8.65
N THR A 135 -6.98 -23.31 9.24
CA THR A 135 -6.91 -24.70 8.79
C THR A 135 -8.09 -24.98 7.87
N GLY A 136 -7.81 -25.38 6.63
CA GLY A 136 -8.82 -25.83 5.70
C GLY A 136 -9.46 -27.16 6.12
N GLN A 137 -10.60 -27.50 5.54
CA GLN A 137 -11.27 -28.80 5.81
C GLN A 137 -10.39 -30.00 5.41
N ASP A 138 -9.43 -29.76 4.50
CA ASP A 138 -8.44 -30.74 4.05
C ASP A 138 -7.18 -30.81 4.95
N GLY A 139 -7.19 -30.12 6.11
CA GLY A 139 -6.05 -30.01 7.02
C GLY A 139 -4.94 -29.08 6.53
N SER A 140 -5.05 -28.45 5.36
CA SER A 140 -4.06 -27.51 4.85
C SER A 140 -4.07 -26.21 5.65
N VAL A 141 -2.89 -25.73 6.04
CA VAL A 141 -2.75 -24.39 6.62
C VAL A 141 -2.78 -23.35 5.50
N ARG A 142 -3.69 -22.40 5.62
CA ARG A 142 -3.85 -21.26 4.73
C ARG A 142 -3.64 -20.00 5.51
N ILE A 143 -2.86 -19.08 4.99
CA ILE A 143 -2.63 -17.79 5.63
C ILE A 143 -3.29 -16.69 4.81
N ALA A 144 -4.11 -15.90 5.50
CA ALA A 144 -4.59 -14.62 5.03
C ALA A 144 -3.81 -13.49 5.73
N GLN A 145 -3.63 -12.36 5.06
CA GLN A 145 -3.10 -11.16 5.69
C GLN A 145 -4.13 -10.05 5.62
N CYS A 146 -4.35 -9.39 6.75
CA CYS A 146 -5.14 -8.18 6.87
C CYS A 146 -4.22 -6.98 6.72
N VAL A 147 -4.46 -6.13 5.71
CA VAL A 147 -3.65 -4.94 5.42
C VAL A 147 -4.42 -3.66 5.67
N SER A 148 -3.70 -2.63 6.07
CA SER A 148 -4.19 -1.28 6.34
C SER A 148 -4.01 -0.39 5.12
N SER A 149 -4.91 0.58 4.93
CA SER A 149 -4.92 1.52 3.81
C SER A 149 -4.74 2.98 4.22
N GLN A 150 -4.92 3.31 5.50
CA GLN A 150 -4.78 4.66 6.06
C GLN A 150 -4.11 4.59 7.43
N ILE A 151 -3.54 5.71 7.86
CA ILE A 151 -3.15 5.94 9.25
C ILE A 151 -4.34 6.58 9.95
N GLY A 152 -4.95 5.82 10.89
CA GLY A 152 -6.24 6.20 11.45
C GLY A 152 -7.40 5.98 10.47
N CYS A 153 -8.60 6.49 10.78
CA CYS A 153 -9.78 6.37 9.94
C CYS A 153 -10.79 7.49 10.24
N ALA A 154 -11.34 8.09 9.19
CA ALA A 154 -12.33 9.17 9.31
C ALA A 154 -13.77 8.68 9.56
N MET A 155 -14.03 7.38 9.39
CA MET A 155 -15.40 6.85 9.39
C MET A 155 -16.08 6.80 10.77
N GLY A 156 -15.30 6.80 11.87
CA GLY A 156 -15.83 6.86 13.22
C GLY A 156 -16.79 5.71 13.59
N CYS A 157 -16.62 4.52 13.04
CA CYS A 157 -17.42 3.34 13.35
C CYS A 157 -17.36 3.06 14.87
N THR A 158 -18.50 2.96 15.54
CA THR A 158 -18.60 2.85 16.99
C THR A 158 -17.99 1.58 17.60
N PHE A 159 -17.84 0.54 16.79
CA PHE A 159 -17.23 -0.75 17.19
C PHE A 159 -15.74 -0.87 16.84
N CYS A 160 -15.16 0.14 16.16
CA CYS A 160 -13.81 0.06 15.60
C CYS A 160 -12.82 0.92 16.39
N SER A 161 -11.77 0.30 16.96
CA SER A 161 -10.72 1.02 17.69
C SER A 161 -9.99 2.04 16.81
N THR A 162 -9.77 1.75 15.52
CA THR A 162 -9.17 2.71 14.59
C THR A 162 -10.06 3.94 14.38
N GLY A 163 -11.40 3.79 14.45
CA GLY A 163 -12.34 4.90 14.35
C GLY A 163 -12.20 5.92 15.48
N THR A 164 -11.73 5.51 16.65
CA THR A 164 -11.49 6.41 17.79
C THR A 164 -10.20 7.20 17.69
N MET A 165 -9.27 6.77 16.84
CA MET A 165 -7.97 7.43 16.62
C MET A 165 -8.07 8.68 15.75
N GLY A 166 -9.18 8.84 15.01
CA GLY A 166 -9.30 9.86 13.96
C GLY A 166 -8.46 9.54 12.72
N PHE A 167 -8.57 10.39 11.70
CA PHE A 167 -7.81 10.28 10.46
C PHE A 167 -6.54 11.13 10.53
N ILE A 168 -5.41 10.55 10.16
CA ILE A 168 -4.12 11.24 10.08
C ILE A 168 -3.76 11.47 8.61
N ARG A 169 -3.61 10.39 7.82
CA ARG A 169 -3.31 10.48 6.38
C ARG A 169 -3.61 9.19 5.63
N ASN A 170 -3.70 9.29 4.33
CA ASN A 170 -3.68 8.13 3.45
C ASN A 170 -2.30 7.47 3.44
N MET A 171 -2.26 6.16 3.27
CA MET A 171 -1.04 5.44 2.96
C MET A 171 -0.80 5.48 1.46
N THR A 172 0.47 5.50 1.06
CA THR A 172 0.86 5.32 -0.34
C THR A 172 0.73 3.85 -0.76
N ALA A 173 0.70 3.57 -2.06
CA ALA A 173 0.67 2.21 -2.57
C ALA A 173 1.87 1.38 -2.07
N GLY A 174 3.07 1.98 -2.04
CA GLY A 174 4.27 1.34 -1.50
C GLY A 174 4.15 1.01 -0.02
N GLU A 175 3.59 1.90 0.80
CA GLU A 175 3.35 1.64 2.22
C GLU A 175 2.32 0.52 2.44
N ILE A 176 1.28 0.44 1.60
CA ILE A 176 0.30 -0.66 1.65
C ILE A 176 0.98 -1.98 1.32
N LEU A 177 1.76 -2.02 0.24
CA LEU A 177 2.43 -3.24 -0.23
C LEU A 177 3.61 -3.66 0.65
N SER A 178 4.29 -2.71 1.28
CA SER A 178 5.39 -3.02 2.21
C SER A 178 4.94 -3.85 3.41
N GLN A 179 3.67 -3.73 3.84
CA GLN A 179 3.08 -4.62 4.85
C GLN A 179 3.10 -6.09 4.38
N VAL A 180 2.81 -6.32 3.08
CA VAL A 180 2.82 -7.66 2.50
C VAL A 180 4.24 -8.19 2.40
N LEU A 181 5.20 -7.36 1.96
CA LEU A 181 6.61 -7.74 1.91
C LEU A 181 7.15 -8.14 3.28
N VAL A 182 6.91 -7.31 4.30
CA VAL A 182 7.39 -7.57 5.66
C VAL A 182 6.78 -8.86 6.25
N ALA A 183 5.49 -9.11 6.00
CA ALA A 183 4.83 -10.34 6.44
C ALA A 183 5.39 -11.57 5.72
N ARG A 184 5.63 -11.50 4.40
CA ARG A 184 6.25 -12.58 3.63
C ARG A 184 7.68 -12.88 4.12
N MET A 185 8.48 -11.84 4.30
CA MET A 185 9.84 -11.97 4.83
C MET A 185 9.84 -12.63 6.22
N ARG A 186 8.94 -12.21 7.12
CA ARG A 186 8.78 -12.79 8.45
C ARG A 186 8.44 -14.29 8.41
N LEU A 187 7.59 -14.69 7.48
CA LEU A 187 7.18 -16.09 7.31
C LEU A 187 8.18 -16.91 6.49
N GLY A 188 9.27 -16.32 5.96
CA GLY A 188 10.17 -16.99 5.03
C GLY A 188 9.47 -17.37 3.72
N ASP A 189 8.45 -16.62 3.31
CA ASP A 189 7.63 -16.89 2.13
C ASP A 189 8.31 -16.42 0.84
N ASN A 190 9.30 -17.18 0.38
CA ASN A 190 10.06 -16.92 -0.84
C ASN A 190 9.51 -17.67 -2.07
N ARG A 191 8.33 -18.28 -1.98
CA ARG A 191 7.72 -19.09 -3.04
C ARG A 191 6.79 -18.24 -3.90
N ILE A 192 6.97 -18.32 -5.23
CA ILE A 192 6.13 -17.62 -6.20
C ILE A 192 4.91 -18.48 -6.54
N ASP A 193 5.12 -19.76 -6.88
CA ASP A 193 4.05 -20.66 -7.35
C ASP A 193 3.06 -21.04 -6.25
N HIS A 194 3.55 -21.18 -5.02
CA HIS A 194 2.75 -21.58 -3.87
C HIS A 194 3.07 -20.69 -2.66
N PRO A 195 2.68 -19.41 -2.67
CA PRO A 195 2.96 -18.51 -1.56
C PRO A 195 2.26 -18.98 -0.28
N ILE A 196 2.89 -18.72 0.87
CA ILE A 196 2.33 -19.01 2.19
C ILE A 196 1.12 -18.09 2.43
N ILE A 197 1.28 -16.78 2.18
CA ILE A 197 0.16 -15.83 2.23
C ILE A 197 -0.63 -15.97 0.93
N ARG A 198 -1.84 -16.52 1.04
CA ARG A 198 -2.69 -16.81 -0.13
C ARG A 198 -3.81 -15.82 -0.35
N ASN A 199 -4.27 -15.17 0.70
CA ASN A 199 -5.36 -14.21 0.64
C ASN A 199 -4.94 -12.89 1.28
N LEU A 200 -5.40 -11.79 0.70
CA LEU A 200 -5.26 -10.45 1.27
C LEU A 200 -6.64 -9.86 1.54
N VAL A 201 -6.81 -9.25 2.70
CA VAL A 201 -8.05 -8.56 3.05
C VAL A 201 -7.74 -7.12 3.49
N PHE A 202 -8.34 -6.15 2.84
CA PHE A 202 -8.26 -4.73 3.19
C PHE A 202 -9.29 -4.45 4.28
N MET A 203 -9.00 -4.96 5.49
CA MET A 203 -9.85 -4.86 6.68
C MET A 203 -9.06 -4.36 7.90
N GLY A 204 -7.87 -3.81 7.69
CA GLY A 204 -7.03 -3.20 8.71
C GLY A 204 -7.46 -1.77 9.03
N MET A 205 -6.48 -0.92 9.30
CA MET A 205 -6.74 0.50 9.60
C MET A 205 -7.12 1.26 8.31
N GLY A 206 -8.17 2.12 8.43
CA GLY A 206 -8.62 2.99 7.34
C GLY A 206 -9.79 2.44 6.54
N GLU A 207 -10.36 3.33 5.74
CA GLU A 207 -11.40 3.01 4.74
C GLU A 207 -10.76 3.03 3.34
N PRO A 208 -10.63 1.88 2.66
CA PRO A 208 -9.92 1.80 1.38
C PRO A 208 -10.50 2.71 0.30
N LEU A 209 -11.82 2.93 0.30
CA LEU A 209 -12.47 3.80 -0.68
C LEU A 209 -12.21 5.30 -0.43
N LEU A 210 -11.81 5.71 0.78
CA LEU A 210 -11.31 7.07 1.04
C LEU A 210 -9.84 7.24 0.62
N ASN A 211 -9.15 6.14 0.34
CA ASN A 211 -7.82 6.12 -0.25
C ASN A 211 -7.83 5.42 -1.62
N LEU A 212 -8.85 5.70 -2.44
CA LEU A 212 -9.12 4.94 -3.67
C LEU A 212 -7.92 4.90 -4.61
N ARG A 213 -7.28 6.05 -4.85
CA ARG A 213 -6.15 6.16 -5.76
C ARG A 213 -5.01 5.20 -5.38
N GLU A 214 -4.54 5.28 -4.16
CA GLU A 214 -3.39 4.47 -3.73
C GLU A 214 -3.79 3.00 -3.52
N THR A 215 -5.03 2.74 -3.11
CA THR A 215 -5.58 1.39 -3.03
C THR A 215 -5.64 0.75 -4.42
N THR A 216 -6.12 1.45 -5.45
CA THR A 216 -6.16 0.95 -6.83
C THR A 216 -4.75 0.66 -7.35
N ARG A 217 -3.79 1.58 -7.16
CA ARG A 217 -2.38 1.36 -7.51
C ARG A 217 -1.79 0.13 -6.82
N ALA A 218 -2.07 -0.04 -5.52
CA ALA A 218 -1.62 -1.22 -4.79
C ALA A 218 -2.24 -2.52 -5.35
N LEU A 219 -3.52 -2.51 -5.72
CA LEU A 219 -4.18 -3.67 -6.34
C LEU A 219 -3.58 -4.03 -7.71
N GLU A 220 -3.29 -3.03 -8.55
CA GLU A 220 -2.61 -3.24 -9.84
C GLU A 220 -1.23 -3.88 -9.65
N MET A 221 -0.45 -3.38 -8.69
CA MET A 221 0.88 -3.90 -8.39
C MET A 221 0.84 -5.30 -7.79
N LEU A 222 -0.15 -5.61 -6.93
CA LEU A 222 -0.37 -6.96 -6.37
C LEU A 222 -0.69 -7.99 -7.45
N ASN A 223 -1.50 -7.60 -8.44
CA ASN A 223 -1.96 -8.49 -9.50
C ASN A 223 -0.93 -8.67 -10.64
N HIS A 224 0.15 -7.89 -10.66
CA HIS A 224 1.11 -7.89 -11.77
C HIS A 224 1.83 -9.24 -11.87
N ASP A 225 1.77 -9.89 -13.05
CA ASP A 225 2.27 -11.24 -13.33
C ASP A 225 3.77 -11.43 -13.07
N LYS A 226 4.56 -10.38 -13.24
CA LYS A 226 6.01 -10.38 -12.96
C LYS A 226 6.35 -9.90 -11.54
N GLY A 227 5.33 -9.64 -10.72
CA GLY A 227 5.46 -9.19 -9.34
C GLY A 227 5.03 -10.26 -8.33
N MET A 228 4.14 -9.87 -7.43
CA MET A 228 3.59 -10.77 -6.41
C MET A 228 2.58 -11.78 -6.98
N ASP A 229 1.99 -11.50 -8.13
CA ASP A 229 1.05 -12.34 -8.88
C ASP A 229 -0.14 -12.84 -8.03
N PHE A 230 -0.68 -11.96 -7.19
CA PHE A 230 -1.91 -12.28 -6.48
C PHE A 230 -3.09 -12.35 -7.44
N SER A 231 -3.79 -13.48 -7.46
CA SER A 231 -5.06 -13.56 -8.19
C SER A 231 -6.08 -12.58 -7.60
N PRO A 232 -6.82 -11.79 -8.43
CA PRO A 232 -7.87 -10.90 -7.94
C PRO A 232 -8.90 -11.59 -7.04
N ARG A 233 -9.16 -12.90 -7.26
CA ARG A 233 -10.07 -13.71 -6.44
C ARG A 233 -9.56 -13.97 -5.02
N ARG A 234 -8.30 -13.66 -4.75
CA ARG A 234 -7.63 -13.82 -3.45
C ARG A 234 -7.52 -12.51 -2.69
N ILE A 235 -8.03 -11.43 -3.24
CA ILE A 235 -8.01 -10.11 -2.62
C ILE A 235 -9.43 -9.68 -2.32
N THR A 236 -9.69 -9.31 -1.08
CA THR A 236 -10.97 -8.77 -0.64
C THR A 236 -10.77 -7.33 -0.18
N VAL A 237 -11.51 -6.41 -0.78
CA VAL A 237 -11.58 -5.01 -0.33
C VAL A 237 -12.90 -4.82 0.38
N SER A 238 -12.85 -4.53 1.68
CA SER A 238 -14.02 -4.26 2.50
C SER A 238 -14.22 -2.76 2.63
N THR A 239 -15.48 -2.34 2.68
CA THR A 239 -15.85 -0.93 2.85
C THR A 239 -17.06 -0.79 3.76
N CYS A 240 -17.14 0.30 4.49
CA CYS A 240 -18.31 0.64 5.30
C CYS A 240 -19.45 1.29 4.50
N GLY A 241 -19.32 1.35 3.16
CA GLY A 241 -20.38 1.84 2.27
C GLY A 241 -20.34 3.34 2.02
N ILE A 242 -19.26 3.83 1.41
CA ILE A 242 -19.18 5.23 0.96
C ILE A 242 -20.04 5.40 -0.29
N ASN A 243 -20.75 6.55 -0.38
CA ASN A 243 -21.51 6.88 -1.56
C ASN A 243 -20.56 7.16 -2.74
N VAL A 244 -20.45 6.19 -3.64
CA VAL A 244 -19.55 6.24 -4.82
C VAL A 244 -19.91 7.32 -5.85
N ARG A 245 -21.03 8.04 -5.71
CA ARG A 245 -21.40 9.14 -6.64
C ARG A 245 -20.36 10.28 -6.65
N PHE A 246 -19.51 10.36 -5.63
CA PHE A 246 -18.45 11.37 -5.52
C PHE A 246 -17.06 10.82 -5.85
N MET A 247 -16.96 9.57 -6.33
CA MET A 247 -15.67 9.04 -6.76
C MET A 247 -15.38 9.53 -8.18
N PRO A 248 -14.17 10.08 -8.44
CA PRO A 248 -13.75 10.32 -9.82
C PRO A 248 -13.76 8.98 -10.56
N ALA A 249 -14.20 9.01 -11.82
CA ALA A 249 -14.12 7.83 -12.67
C ALA A 249 -12.65 7.37 -12.74
N ILE A 250 -12.44 6.08 -12.49
CA ILE A 250 -11.13 5.41 -12.58
C ILE A 250 -10.77 5.26 -14.06
#